data_88e66da167c7836ec2a7298b45245b36
#
_entry.id   88e66da167c7836ec2a7298b45245b36
#
_cell.length_a   1.000
_cell.length_b   1.000
_cell.length_c   1.000
_cell.angle_alpha   90.00
_cell.angle_beta   90.00
_cell.angle_gamma   90.00
#
_symmetry.space_group_name_H-M   'P 1'
#
loop_
_entity.id
_entity.type
_entity.pdbx_description
1 polymer ?
#
loop_
_entity_poly.entity_id
_entity_poly.type
_entity_poly.pdbx_seq_one_letter_code
_entity_poly.pdbx_strand_id
1 'polypeptide(L)'
;MSPLIAIAITTGILSAVWGWVAVTLGLISWVGFLGCTSYFASSGGYKALLQTLLCNASGMLWALLLIHGDAWWGAGVAGYLMTGVVATLMCVQAKQQWLGYIPGTFAGCCATFGAAGEWRLILPSLVIGALFGYLMKASGLWLSHKTQKTQKTQAIAGVTDPA
;
A
#
# COMPACT_ATOMS: atom_id res chain seq x y z
N MET A 1 8.20 16.32 -18.75
CA MET A 1 7.52 15.04 -18.58
C MET A 1 6.40 15.23 -17.56
N SER A 2 5.19 14.69 -17.79
CA SER A 2 4.10 14.82 -16.82
C SER A 2 4.38 13.97 -15.56
N PRO A 3 3.88 14.39 -14.38
CA PRO A 3 4.04 13.60 -13.15
C PRO A 3 3.53 12.17 -13.28
N LEU A 4 2.44 11.98 -14.01
CA LEU A 4 1.83 10.67 -14.24
C LEU A 4 2.80 9.71 -14.98
N ILE A 5 3.43 10.19 -16.07
CA ILE A 5 4.38 9.38 -16.86
C ILE A 5 5.62 9.05 -16.02
N ALA A 6 6.11 10.00 -15.24
CA ALA A 6 7.26 9.77 -14.35
C ALA A 6 6.96 8.69 -13.31
N ILE A 7 5.78 8.77 -12.65
CA ILE A 7 5.35 7.75 -11.69
C ILE A 7 5.14 6.40 -12.39
N ALA A 8 4.56 6.37 -13.59
CA ALA A 8 4.33 5.13 -14.33
C ALA A 8 5.65 4.40 -14.63
N ILE A 9 6.67 5.12 -15.10
CA ILE A 9 8.00 4.54 -15.39
C ILE A 9 8.65 3.99 -14.10
N THR A 10 8.68 4.78 -13.03
CA THR A 10 9.27 4.34 -11.75
C THR A 10 8.50 3.18 -11.14
N THR A 11 7.17 3.16 -11.27
CA THR A 11 6.32 2.05 -10.84
C THR A 11 6.64 0.78 -11.62
N GLY A 12 6.78 0.85 -12.95
CA GLY A 12 7.12 -0.31 -13.77
C GLY A 12 8.46 -0.94 -13.36
N ILE A 13 9.50 -0.12 -13.24
CA ILE A 13 10.85 -0.57 -12.85
C ILE A 13 10.83 -1.19 -11.44
N LEU A 14 10.26 -0.49 -10.46
CA LEU A 14 10.23 -0.95 -9.09
C LEU A 14 9.29 -2.14 -8.88
N SER A 15 8.26 -2.31 -9.71
CA SER A 15 7.41 -3.52 -9.70
C SER A 15 8.20 -4.76 -10.13
N ALA A 16 9.06 -4.65 -11.15
CA ALA A 16 9.93 -5.74 -11.56
C ALA A 16 10.94 -6.10 -10.44
N VAL A 17 11.53 -5.09 -9.79
CA VAL A 17 12.41 -5.28 -8.64
C VAL A 17 11.67 -5.94 -7.49
N TRP A 18 10.44 -5.49 -7.18
CA TRP A 18 9.62 -6.13 -6.15
C TRP A 18 9.35 -7.60 -6.45
N GLY A 19 8.99 -7.94 -7.70
CA GLY A 19 8.76 -9.34 -8.08
C GLY A 19 9.98 -10.21 -7.81
N TRP A 20 11.17 -9.73 -8.16
CA TRP A 20 12.44 -10.42 -7.88
C TRP A 20 12.71 -10.54 -6.37
N VAL A 21 12.56 -9.47 -5.61
CA VAL A 21 12.75 -9.47 -4.14
C VAL A 21 11.79 -10.44 -3.47
N ALA A 22 10.51 -10.44 -3.86
CA ALA A 22 9.50 -11.30 -3.27
C ALA A 22 9.85 -12.80 -3.46
N VAL A 23 10.28 -13.18 -4.65
CA VAL A 23 10.70 -14.57 -4.95
C VAL A 23 11.96 -14.92 -4.15
N THR A 24 12.95 -14.04 -4.11
CA THR A 24 14.23 -14.28 -3.42
C THR A 24 14.05 -14.44 -1.90
N LEU A 25 13.14 -13.66 -1.30
CA LEU A 25 12.87 -13.72 0.13
C LEU A 25 11.74 -14.71 0.50
N GLY A 26 11.16 -15.42 -0.45
CA GLY A 26 10.05 -16.34 -0.21
C GLY A 26 8.77 -15.63 0.26
N LEU A 27 8.58 -14.36 -0.11
CA LEU A 27 7.43 -13.55 0.25
C LEU A 27 6.28 -13.72 -0.75
N ILE A 28 5.09 -13.32 -0.33
CA ILE A 28 3.89 -13.41 -1.16
C ILE A 28 3.80 -12.15 -2.04
N SER A 29 4.19 -12.27 -3.32
CA SER A 29 4.29 -11.14 -4.26
C SER A 29 3.01 -10.33 -4.37
N TRP A 30 1.83 -10.99 -4.54
CA TRP A 30 0.55 -10.29 -4.69
C TRP A 30 0.13 -9.54 -3.40
N VAL A 31 0.49 -10.06 -2.21
CA VAL A 31 0.26 -9.37 -0.94
C VAL A 31 1.07 -8.08 -0.86
N GLY A 32 2.31 -8.10 -1.36
CA GLY A 32 3.10 -6.87 -1.45
C GLY A 32 2.51 -5.86 -2.43
N PHE A 33 1.93 -6.30 -3.54
CA PHE A 33 1.20 -5.39 -4.43
C PHE A 33 -0.04 -4.80 -3.75
N LEU A 34 -0.74 -5.54 -2.87
CA LEU A 34 -1.81 -4.95 -2.05
C LEU A 34 -1.28 -3.89 -1.09
N GLY A 35 -0.13 -4.11 -0.45
CA GLY A 35 0.53 -3.09 0.38
C GLY A 35 0.90 -1.85 -0.43
N CYS A 36 1.45 -2.03 -1.64
CA CYS A 36 1.76 -0.97 -2.58
C CYS A 36 0.49 -0.18 -2.96
N THR A 37 -0.57 -0.87 -3.39
CA THR A 37 -1.86 -0.28 -3.77
C THR A 37 -2.48 0.48 -2.60
N SER A 38 -2.44 -0.08 -1.40
CA SER A 38 -2.90 0.57 -0.17
C SER A 38 -2.20 1.91 0.03
N TYR A 39 -0.87 1.97 -0.15
CA TYR A 39 -0.17 3.25 -0.07
C TYR A 39 -0.53 4.20 -1.22
N PHE A 40 -0.66 3.73 -2.46
CA PHE A 40 -1.03 4.59 -3.60
C PHE A 40 -2.37 5.28 -3.42
N ALA A 41 -3.33 4.59 -2.81
CA ALA A 41 -4.67 5.13 -2.52
C ALA A 41 -4.69 6.08 -1.30
N SER A 42 -3.59 6.19 -0.55
CA SER A 42 -3.46 7.10 0.59
C SER A 42 -3.13 8.53 0.15
N SER A 43 -3.20 9.47 1.10
CA SER A 43 -2.88 10.89 0.88
C SER A 43 -1.42 11.15 0.46
N GLY A 44 -0.53 10.16 0.62
CA GLY A 44 0.89 10.24 0.27
C GLY A 44 1.75 10.88 1.35
N GLY A 45 3.08 10.76 1.18
CA GLY A 45 4.06 11.24 2.14
C GLY A 45 4.34 10.25 3.27
N TYR A 46 5.28 10.60 4.16
CA TYR A 46 5.73 9.72 5.22
C TYR A 46 4.65 9.40 6.28
N LYS A 47 3.85 10.40 6.63
CA LYS A 47 2.74 10.19 7.59
C LYS A 47 1.70 9.21 7.07
N ALA A 48 1.37 9.33 5.78
CA ALA A 48 0.44 8.41 5.12
C ALA A 48 1.02 7.00 5.00
N LEU A 49 2.34 6.85 4.81
CA LEU A 49 3.01 5.55 4.83
C LEU A 49 2.83 4.88 6.20
N LEU A 50 3.14 5.57 7.29
CA LEU A 50 2.95 5.03 8.64
C LEU A 50 1.49 4.65 8.90
N GLN A 51 0.56 5.52 8.51
CA GLN A 51 -0.86 5.24 8.66
C GLN A 51 -1.28 4.00 7.84
N THR A 52 -0.79 3.88 6.60
CA THR A 52 -1.04 2.70 5.76
C THR A 52 -0.53 1.43 6.42
N LEU A 53 0.70 1.44 6.96
CA LEU A 53 1.29 0.28 7.64
C LEU A 53 0.48 -0.12 8.88
N LEU A 54 0.08 0.85 9.71
CA LEU A 54 -0.74 0.59 10.89
C LEU A 54 -2.13 0.05 10.53
N CYS A 55 -2.77 0.63 9.51
CA CYS A 55 -4.08 0.17 9.05
C CYS A 55 -4.01 -1.23 8.43
N ASN A 56 -3.00 -1.51 7.59
CA ASN A 56 -2.80 -2.85 7.02
C ASN A 56 -2.58 -3.89 8.14
N ALA A 57 -1.74 -3.59 9.13
CA ALA A 57 -1.50 -4.47 10.27
C ALA A 57 -2.75 -4.68 11.12
N SER A 58 -3.52 -3.63 11.37
CA SER A 58 -4.81 -3.71 12.08
C SER A 58 -5.80 -4.61 11.32
N GLY A 59 -5.90 -4.45 9.99
CA GLY A 59 -6.75 -5.29 9.16
C GLY A 59 -6.34 -6.76 9.18
N MET A 60 -5.04 -7.04 9.19
CA MET A 60 -4.52 -8.40 9.38
C MET A 60 -4.96 -8.99 10.72
N LEU A 61 -4.88 -8.22 11.82
CA LEU A 61 -5.30 -8.69 13.14
C LEU A 61 -6.79 -9.00 13.18
N TRP A 62 -7.64 -8.17 12.60
CA TRP A 62 -9.08 -8.42 12.50
C TRP A 62 -9.41 -9.69 11.70
N ALA A 63 -8.70 -9.92 10.59
CA ALA A 63 -8.88 -11.14 9.80
C ALA A 63 -8.42 -12.39 10.56
N LEU A 64 -7.29 -12.33 11.27
CA LEU A 64 -6.81 -13.44 12.11
C LEU A 64 -7.81 -13.75 13.23
N LEU A 65 -8.42 -12.71 13.83
CA LEU A 65 -9.49 -12.90 14.81
C LEU A 65 -10.67 -13.67 14.21
N LEU A 66 -11.08 -13.36 12.99
CA LEU A 66 -12.16 -14.08 12.30
C LEU A 66 -11.76 -15.52 11.96
N ILE A 67 -10.56 -15.72 11.39
CA ILE A 67 -10.07 -17.05 10.99
C ILE A 67 -9.95 -17.99 12.19
N HIS A 68 -9.37 -17.52 13.30
CA HIS A 68 -9.19 -18.33 14.50
C HIS A 68 -10.47 -18.42 15.33
N GLY A 69 -11.31 -17.41 15.27
CA GLY A 69 -12.58 -17.38 15.99
C GLY A 69 -13.63 -18.32 15.39
N ASP A 70 -13.52 -18.69 14.14
CA ASP A 70 -14.45 -19.60 13.46
C ASP A 70 -14.57 -20.96 14.21
N ALA A 71 -13.50 -21.38 14.86
CA ALA A 71 -13.48 -22.54 15.73
C ALA A 71 -14.37 -22.39 16.99
N TRP A 72 -14.71 -21.16 17.39
CA TRP A 72 -15.46 -20.85 18.61
C TRP A 72 -16.95 -20.63 18.34
N TRP A 73 -17.29 -19.90 17.27
CA TRP A 73 -18.70 -19.61 16.92
C TRP A 73 -19.24 -20.44 15.76
N GLY A 74 -18.41 -21.30 15.15
CA GLY A 74 -18.78 -22.20 14.07
C GLY A 74 -19.01 -21.51 12.72
N ALA A 75 -18.98 -22.34 11.67
CA ALA A 75 -19.27 -21.90 10.32
C ALA A 75 -20.78 -21.63 10.13
N GLY A 76 -21.13 -20.83 9.13
CA GLY A 76 -22.51 -20.55 8.74
C GLY A 76 -22.99 -19.17 9.19
N VAL A 77 -24.28 -19.09 9.62
CA VAL A 77 -24.93 -17.80 9.94
C VAL A 77 -24.17 -17.02 11.01
N ALA A 78 -23.64 -17.68 12.03
CA ALA A 78 -22.88 -17.05 13.09
C ALA A 78 -21.58 -16.41 12.55
N GLY A 79 -20.86 -17.08 11.65
CA GLY A 79 -19.68 -16.54 10.99
C GLY A 79 -19.98 -15.28 10.16
N TYR A 80 -21.09 -15.27 9.42
CA TYR A 80 -21.50 -14.07 8.65
C TYR A 80 -21.85 -12.89 9.56
N LEU A 81 -22.54 -13.13 10.68
CA LEU A 81 -22.84 -12.10 11.67
C LEU A 81 -21.55 -11.53 12.29
N MET A 82 -20.62 -12.40 12.67
CA MET A 82 -19.32 -11.97 13.21
C MET A 82 -18.49 -11.17 12.19
N THR A 83 -18.54 -11.54 10.92
CA THR A 83 -17.92 -10.74 9.85
C THR A 83 -18.53 -9.34 9.81
N GLY A 84 -19.85 -9.21 9.91
CA GLY A 84 -20.52 -7.91 9.97
C GLY A 84 -20.13 -7.08 11.19
N VAL A 85 -20.04 -7.71 12.37
CA VAL A 85 -19.57 -7.04 13.60
C VAL A 85 -18.13 -6.55 13.43
N VAL A 86 -17.22 -7.41 12.96
CA VAL A 86 -15.80 -7.05 12.76
C VAL A 86 -15.66 -5.94 11.72
N ALA A 87 -16.39 -6.01 10.60
CA ALA A 87 -16.37 -4.94 9.59
C ALA A 87 -16.83 -3.60 10.18
N THR A 88 -17.86 -3.62 11.05
CA THR A 88 -18.30 -2.43 11.77
C THR A 88 -17.19 -1.89 12.68
N LEU A 89 -16.52 -2.76 13.44
CA LEU A 89 -15.42 -2.37 14.34
C LEU A 89 -14.22 -1.82 13.55
N MET A 90 -13.89 -2.39 12.39
CA MET A 90 -12.88 -1.88 11.47
C MET A 90 -13.20 -0.46 10.99
N CYS A 91 -14.48 -0.12 10.80
CA CYS A 91 -14.87 1.25 10.48
C CYS A 91 -14.85 2.17 11.70
N VAL A 92 -15.29 1.69 12.87
CA VAL A 92 -15.32 2.47 14.11
C VAL A 92 -13.93 2.82 14.61
N GLN A 93 -12.94 1.94 14.44
CA GLN A 93 -11.54 2.22 14.80
C GLN A 93 -10.97 3.44 14.06
N ALA A 94 -11.55 3.83 12.92
CA ALA A 94 -11.15 5.01 12.15
C ALA A 94 -11.35 6.34 12.92
N LYS A 95 -12.08 6.34 14.03
CA LYS A 95 -12.11 7.48 14.98
C LYS A 95 -10.72 7.80 15.54
N GLN A 96 -9.85 6.78 15.61
CA GLN A 96 -8.45 6.97 15.99
C GLN A 96 -7.67 7.47 14.77
N GLN A 97 -7.04 8.63 14.86
CA GLN A 97 -6.36 9.30 13.74
C GLN A 97 -5.36 8.39 13.01
N TRP A 98 -4.59 7.57 13.74
CA TRP A 98 -3.59 6.67 13.18
C TRP A 98 -4.20 5.46 12.44
N LEU A 99 -5.44 5.10 12.76
CA LEU A 99 -6.20 4.02 12.15
C LEU A 99 -7.32 4.54 11.24
N GLY A 100 -7.30 5.83 10.90
CA GLY A 100 -8.33 6.51 10.12
C GLY A 100 -8.37 6.16 8.64
N TYR A 101 -7.41 5.37 8.13
CA TYR A 101 -7.35 4.98 6.74
C TYR A 101 -8.04 3.62 6.51
N ILE A 102 -9.38 3.64 6.45
CA ILE A 102 -10.24 2.45 6.30
C ILE A 102 -9.82 1.56 5.11
N PRO A 103 -9.55 2.06 3.88
CA PRO A 103 -9.14 1.20 2.77
C PRO A 103 -7.88 0.38 3.07
N GLY A 104 -6.93 0.93 3.83
CA GLY A 104 -5.75 0.19 4.28
C GLY A 104 -6.09 -0.96 5.22
N THR A 105 -7.03 -0.75 6.15
CA THR A 105 -7.50 -1.81 7.04
C THR A 105 -8.13 -2.96 6.25
N PHE A 106 -8.98 -2.65 5.27
CA PHE A 106 -9.58 -3.67 4.40
C PHE A 106 -8.52 -4.37 3.54
N ALA A 107 -7.52 -3.66 3.02
CA ALA A 107 -6.43 -4.27 2.25
C ALA A 107 -5.66 -5.31 3.07
N GLY A 108 -5.32 -5.00 4.33
CA GLY A 108 -4.68 -5.94 5.26
C GLY A 108 -5.56 -7.15 5.58
N CYS A 109 -6.86 -6.92 5.77
CA CYS A 109 -7.84 -7.98 6.00
C CYS A 109 -7.95 -8.92 4.80
N CYS A 110 -8.13 -8.38 3.58
CA CYS A 110 -8.21 -9.17 2.35
C CYS A 110 -6.93 -9.97 2.09
N ALA A 111 -5.75 -9.36 2.32
CA ALA A 111 -4.47 -10.05 2.20
C ALA A 111 -4.40 -11.28 3.10
N THR A 112 -4.92 -11.15 4.31
CA THR A 112 -4.87 -12.21 5.32
C THR A 112 -5.79 -13.37 4.98
N PHE A 113 -7.02 -13.09 4.55
CA PHE A 113 -7.92 -14.13 4.07
C PHE A 113 -7.37 -14.83 2.81
N GLY A 114 -6.87 -14.06 1.85
CA GLY A 114 -6.34 -14.61 0.60
C GLY A 114 -5.08 -15.46 0.78
N ALA A 115 -4.31 -15.23 1.84
CA ALA A 115 -3.12 -16.01 2.19
C ALA A 115 -3.35 -16.96 3.39
N ALA A 116 -4.61 -17.37 3.62
CA ALA A 116 -5.00 -18.37 4.61
C ALA A 116 -4.46 -18.11 6.04
N GLY A 117 -4.27 -16.84 6.42
CA GLY A 117 -3.82 -16.46 7.76
C GLY A 117 -2.32 -16.61 8.02
N GLU A 118 -1.49 -16.87 7.01
CA GLU A 118 -0.02 -17.01 7.14
C GLU A 118 0.65 -15.67 7.47
N TRP A 119 0.35 -15.13 8.66
CA TRP A 119 0.75 -13.80 9.10
C TRP A 119 2.26 -13.54 9.00
N ARG A 120 3.09 -14.60 9.16
CA ARG A 120 4.55 -14.53 9.08
C ARG A 120 5.05 -14.10 7.70
N LEU A 121 4.31 -14.42 6.65
CA LEU A 121 4.60 -14.00 5.28
C LEU A 121 3.80 -12.76 4.88
N ILE A 122 2.58 -12.62 5.38
CA ILE A 122 1.68 -11.51 5.06
C ILE A 122 2.24 -10.19 5.55
N LEU A 123 2.60 -10.11 6.84
CA LEU A 123 3.07 -8.86 7.45
C LEU A 123 4.30 -8.28 6.74
N PRO A 124 5.41 -9.03 6.55
CA PRO A 124 6.56 -8.50 5.83
C PRO A 124 6.24 -8.17 4.37
N SER A 125 5.39 -8.95 3.69
CA SER A 125 4.98 -8.66 2.31
C SER A 125 4.21 -7.34 2.22
N LEU A 126 3.26 -7.06 3.12
CA LEU A 126 2.52 -5.80 3.19
C LEU A 126 3.44 -4.62 3.49
N VAL A 127 4.34 -4.78 4.46
CA VAL A 127 5.27 -3.72 4.87
C VAL A 127 6.20 -3.35 3.73
N ILE A 128 6.88 -4.34 3.16
CA ILE A 128 7.83 -4.09 2.06
C ILE A 128 7.08 -3.58 0.83
N GLY A 129 5.90 -4.13 0.52
CA GLY A 129 5.06 -3.64 -0.57
C GLY A 129 4.65 -2.18 -0.41
N ALA A 130 4.23 -1.75 0.77
CA ALA A 130 3.90 -0.35 1.06
C ALA A 130 5.14 0.57 0.95
N LEU A 131 6.32 0.10 1.38
CA LEU A 131 7.59 0.82 1.19
C LEU A 131 7.93 0.98 -0.29
N PHE A 132 7.76 -0.07 -1.11
CA PHE A 132 7.92 0.04 -2.56
C PHE A 132 6.93 1.04 -3.16
N GLY A 133 5.67 1.02 -2.73
CA GLY A 133 4.67 2.03 -3.14
C GLY A 133 5.10 3.46 -2.84
N TYR A 134 5.65 3.69 -1.64
CA TYR A 134 6.24 4.97 -1.27
C TYR A 134 7.40 5.36 -2.20
N LEU A 135 8.35 4.45 -2.45
CA LEU A 135 9.50 4.69 -3.32
C LEU A 135 9.06 4.99 -4.76
N MET A 136 8.10 4.25 -5.31
CA MET A 136 7.55 4.46 -6.65
C MET A 136 6.98 5.87 -6.80
N LYS A 137 6.13 6.29 -5.85
CA LYS A 137 5.50 7.62 -5.88
C LYS A 137 6.50 8.74 -5.64
N ALA A 138 7.40 8.58 -4.67
CA ALA A 138 8.41 9.58 -4.33
C ALA A 138 9.43 9.78 -5.45
N SER A 139 9.97 8.68 -6.01
CA SER A 139 10.93 8.75 -7.12
C SER A 139 10.31 9.31 -8.40
N GLY A 140 9.06 8.95 -8.69
CA GLY A 140 8.34 9.49 -9.85
C GLY A 140 8.08 10.98 -9.75
N LEU A 141 7.67 11.48 -8.59
CA LEU A 141 7.51 12.91 -8.35
C LEU A 141 8.85 13.66 -8.43
N TRP A 142 9.89 13.12 -7.82
CA TRP A 142 11.24 13.70 -7.92
C TRP A 142 11.73 13.81 -9.37
N LEU A 143 11.56 12.75 -10.15
CA LEU A 143 11.93 12.72 -11.57
C LEU A 143 11.16 13.77 -12.38
N SER A 144 9.86 13.92 -12.14
CA SER A 144 9.01 14.92 -12.78
C SER A 144 9.50 16.35 -12.48
N HIS A 145 9.77 16.67 -11.22
CA HIS A 145 10.26 17.98 -10.81
C HIS A 145 11.60 18.31 -11.45
N LYS A 146 12.54 17.35 -11.51
CA LYS A 146 13.87 17.54 -12.14
C LYS A 146 13.72 17.85 -13.62
N THR A 147 12.90 17.12 -14.35
CA THR A 147 12.67 17.33 -15.79
C THR A 147 12.05 18.69 -16.08
N GLN A 148 11.06 19.12 -15.27
CA GLN A 148 10.44 20.44 -15.44
C GLN A 148 11.43 21.58 -15.18
N LYS A 149 12.32 21.44 -14.18
CA LYS A 149 13.35 22.45 -13.88
C LYS A 149 14.35 22.58 -15.05
N THR A 150 14.78 21.46 -15.63
CA THR A 150 15.68 21.46 -16.78
C THR A 150 15.06 22.13 -18.00
N GLN A 151 13.77 21.84 -18.30
CA GLN A 151 13.06 22.48 -19.43
C GLN A 151 12.91 24.00 -19.24
N LYS A 152 12.62 24.47 -18.03
CA LYS A 152 12.56 25.91 -17.74
C LYS A 152 13.91 26.60 -17.95
N THR A 153 15.01 25.98 -17.49
CA THR A 153 16.36 26.53 -17.64
C THR A 153 16.75 26.63 -19.12
N GLN A 154 16.45 25.60 -19.93
CA GLN A 154 16.73 25.62 -21.37
C GLN A 154 15.90 26.66 -22.12
N ALA A 155 14.62 26.83 -21.75
CA ALA A 155 13.76 27.84 -22.36
C ALA A 155 14.25 29.27 -22.07
N ILE A 156 14.80 29.54 -20.89
CA ILE A 156 15.36 30.85 -20.53
C ILE A 156 16.69 31.06 -21.27
N ALA A 157 17.55 30.06 -21.38
CA ALA A 157 18.82 30.14 -22.09
C ALA A 157 18.64 30.38 -23.60
N GLY A 158 17.61 29.77 -24.22
CA GLY A 158 17.30 29.97 -25.64
C GLY A 158 16.70 31.35 -25.97
N VAL A 159 16.20 32.10 -24.99
CA VAL A 159 15.71 33.48 -25.16
C VAL A 159 16.80 34.52 -25.03
N THR A 160 17.95 34.18 -24.40
CA THR A 160 19.05 35.10 -24.13
C THR A 160 20.18 35.06 -25.18
N ASP A 161 20.01 34.30 -26.27
CA ASP A 161 20.95 34.25 -27.39
C ASP A 161 20.28 34.84 -28.66
N PRO A 162 20.26 36.19 -28.83
CA PRO A 162 19.88 36.83 -30.08
C PRO A 162 21.05 36.80 -31.01
N ALA A 163 20.97 36.05 -32.09
CA ALA A 163 21.90 36.06 -33.21
C ALA A 163 22.06 37.45 -33.82
#